data_9adeb9e51110b3d83b748888b6e403e7
#
_entry.id   9adeb9e51110b3d83b748888b6e403e7
#
_cell.length_a   1.000
_cell.length_b   1.000
_cell.length_c   1.000
_cell.angle_alpha   90.00
_cell.angle_beta   90.00
_cell.angle_gamma   90.00
#
_symmetry.space_group_name_H-M   'P 1'
#
loop_
_entity.id
_entity.type
_entity.pdbx_description
1 polymer ?
#
loop_
_entity_poly.entity_id
_entity_poly.type
_entity_poly.pdbx_seq_one_letter_code
_entity_poly.pdbx_strand_id
1 'polypeptide(L)'
;MKRKVLIVFVAVVGVLATGLVSCKKEKETIATVIIKNESGDLIPGATVHLYGSGSAGEDNPGEIRFDTTGITNGTGKVSFNFSEFYKQRQAGFVVLDIAAEKGLLSGEGIIKVEEETTSEEVIVIQ
;
A
#
# COMPACT_ATOMS: atom_id res chain seq x y z
N MET A 1 -25.77 -24.95 -46.38
CA MET A 1 -24.91 -25.48 -45.29
C MET A 1 -23.60 -24.73 -45.14
N LYS A 2 -22.94 -24.35 -46.22
CA LYS A 2 -21.64 -23.64 -46.13
C LYS A 2 -21.73 -22.23 -45.51
N ARG A 3 -22.87 -21.53 -45.64
CA ARG A 3 -23.04 -20.19 -45.07
C ARG A 3 -23.18 -20.14 -43.55
N LYS A 4 -23.76 -21.19 -42.95
CA LYS A 4 -23.93 -21.25 -41.48
C LYS A 4 -22.59 -21.50 -40.74
N VAL A 5 -21.70 -22.25 -41.35
CA VAL A 5 -20.38 -22.55 -40.79
C VAL A 5 -19.50 -21.29 -40.83
N LEU A 6 -19.60 -20.47 -41.87
CA LEU A 6 -18.84 -19.25 -42.02
C LEU A 6 -19.23 -18.19 -40.98
N ILE A 7 -20.52 -18.06 -40.67
CA ILE A 7 -21.05 -17.11 -39.68
C ILE A 7 -20.58 -17.49 -38.26
N VAL A 8 -20.57 -18.78 -37.94
CA VAL A 8 -20.10 -19.29 -36.64
C VAL A 8 -18.59 -19.02 -36.47
N PHE A 9 -17.82 -19.17 -37.52
CA PHE A 9 -16.37 -18.93 -37.50
C PHE A 9 -16.04 -17.44 -37.24
N VAL A 10 -16.76 -16.53 -37.88
CA VAL A 10 -16.58 -15.08 -37.69
C VAL A 10 -16.98 -14.67 -36.29
N ALA A 11 -18.04 -15.24 -35.72
CA ALA A 11 -18.46 -14.96 -34.34
C ALA A 11 -17.42 -15.40 -33.29
N VAL A 12 -16.78 -16.55 -33.49
CA VAL A 12 -15.74 -17.07 -32.59
C VAL A 12 -14.48 -16.20 -32.64
N VAL A 13 -14.07 -15.72 -33.77
CA VAL A 13 -12.92 -14.82 -33.94
C VAL A 13 -13.20 -13.46 -33.29
N GLY A 14 -14.44 -12.96 -33.40
CA GLY A 14 -14.84 -11.70 -32.77
C GLY A 14 -14.78 -11.73 -31.24
N VAL A 15 -15.17 -12.84 -30.62
CA VAL A 15 -15.13 -13.02 -29.17
C VAL A 15 -13.69 -13.11 -28.65
N LEU A 16 -12.79 -13.72 -29.36
CA LEU A 16 -11.37 -13.81 -28.98
C LEU A 16 -10.65 -12.46 -29.02
N ALA A 17 -11.04 -11.56 -29.95
CA ALA A 17 -10.43 -10.24 -30.07
C ALA A 17 -10.83 -9.29 -28.93
N THR A 18 -12.01 -9.43 -28.34
CA THR A 18 -12.48 -8.59 -27.23
C THR A 18 -11.88 -9.00 -25.88
N GLY A 19 -11.41 -10.24 -25.72
CA GLY A 19 -10.77 -10.72 -24.49
C GLY A 19 -9.35 -10.21 -24.28
N LEU A 20 -8.69 -9.62 -25.26
CA LEU A 20 -7.30 -9.17 -25.18
C LEU A 20 -7.13 -7.73 -24.70
N VAL A 21 -8.20 -6.95 -24.52
CA VAL A 21 -8.16 -5.53 -24.20
C VAL A 21 -8.35 -5.26 -22.69
N SER A 22 -8.64 -6.27 -21.86
CA SER A 22 -9.12 -6.06 -20.49
C SER A 22 -8.06 -6.23 -19.39
N CYS A 23 -6.75 -6.24 -19.66
CA CYS A 23 -5.77 -6.76 -18.71
C CYS A 23 -4.63 -5.84 -18.30
N LYS A 24 -4.91 -4.59 -17.87
CA LYS A 24 -3.87 -3.83 -17.13
C LYS A 24 -4.51 -2.86 -16.14
N LYS A 25 -4.96 -3.40 -15.01
CA LYS A 25 -5.19 -2.55 -13.83
C LYS A 25 -3.88 -2.48 -13.05
N GLU A 26 -3.36 -1.27 -12.88
CA GLU A 26 -2.28 -1.02 -11.96
C GLU A 26 -2.73 -1.40 -10.55
N LYS A 27 -1.87 -2.13 -9.83
CA LYS A 27 -2.14 -2.47 -8.43
C LYS A 27 -1.83 -1.27 -7.55
N GLU A 28 -2.60 -1.12 -6.50
CA GLU A 28 -2.36 -0.08 -5.52
C GLU A 28 -1.13 -0.41 -4.67
N THR A 29 -0.47 0.64 -4.20
CA THR A 29 0.64 0.55 -3.25
C THR A 29 0.10 0.93 -1.88
N ILE A 30 0.02 -0.05 -0.99
CA ILE A 30 -0.61 0.09 0.33
C ILE A 30 0.40 -0.27 1.42
N ALA A 31 0.45 0.52 2.48
CA ALA A 31 1.12 0.18 3.72
C ALA A 31 0.08 0.03 4.82
N THR A 32 0.07 -1.11 5.50
CA THR A 32 -0.85 -1.39 6.61
C THR A 32 -0.05 -1.57 7.88
N VAL A 33 -0.42 -0.83 8.92
CA VAL A 33 0.17 -0.96 10.25
C VAL A 33 -0.88 -1.54 11.19
N ILE A 34 -0.47 -2.56 11.94
CA ILE A 34 -1.29 -3.26 12.90
C ILE A 34 -0.74 -2.97 14.29
N ILE A 35 -1.57 -2.48 15.19
CA ILE A 35 -1.14 -2.12 16.55
C ILE A 35 -1.68 -3.16 17.54
N LYS A 36 -0.77 -3.70 18.34
CA LYS A 36 -1.04 -4.65 19.42
C LYS A 36 -0.43 -4.14 20.73
N ASN A 37 -0.99 -4.59 21.86
CA ASN A 37 -0.34 -4.43 23.15
C ASN A 37 0.57 -5.64 23.46
N GLU A 38 1.23 -5.62 24.62
CA GLU A 38 2.09 -6.73 25.05
C GLU A 38 1.34 -8.06 25.23
N SER A 39 0.05 -8.02 25.49
CA SER A 39 -0.79 -9.21 25.62
C SER A 39 -1.25 -9.77 24.27
N GLY A 40 -0.93 -9.11 23.16
CA GLY A 40 -1.32 -9.51 21.82
C GLY A 40 -2.71 -9.03 21.40
N ASP A 41 -3.37 -8.19 22.20
CA ASP A 41 -4.66 -7.61 21.85
C ASP A 41 -4.50 -6.51 20.78
N LEU A 42 -5.42 -6.50 19.82
CA LEU A 42 -5.49 -5.47 18.80
C LEU A 42 -5.98 -4.15 19.41
N ILE A 43 -5.33 -3.04 19.11
CA ILE A 43 -5.61 -1.75 19.75
C ILE A 43 -6.29 -0.81 18.75
N PRO A 44 -7.60 -0.56 18.87
CA PRO A 44 -8.28 0.45 18.08
C PRO A 44 -7.99 1.86 18.60
N GLY A 45 -8.11 2.85 17.73
CA GLY A 45 -7.95 4.25 18.12
C GLY A 45 -6.51 4.67 18.45
N ALA A 46 -5.51 3.89 18.05
CA ALA A 46 -4.11 4.25 18.20
C ALA A 46 -3.68 5.20 17.07
N THR A 47 -2.91 6.21 17.40
CA THR A 47 -2.34 7.13 16.42
C THR A 47 -1.08 6.52 15.84
N VAL A 48 -1.01 6.43 14.52
CA VAL A 48 0.14 5.88 13.78
C VAL A 48 0.72 6.97 12.87
N HIS A 49 1.98 7.25 13.06
CA HIS A 49 2.73 8.22 12.27
C HIS A 49 3.74 7.48 11.42
N LEU A 50 3.66 7.64 10.10
CA LEU A 50 4.65 7.17 9.13
C LEU A 50 5.46 8.36 8.63
N TYR A 51 6.78 8.26 8.73
CA TYR A 51 7.64 9.34 8.30
C TYR A 51 8.96 8.80 7.74
N GLY A 52 9.56 9.57 6.86
CA GLY A 52 10.85 9.25 6.30
C GLY A 52 11.67 10.53 6.16
N SER A 53 12.92 10.46 6.58
CA SER A 53 13.86 11.57 6.47
C SER A 53 14.64 11.56 5.15
N GLY A 54 14.27 10.72 4.20
CA GLY A 54 15.01 10.54 2.96
C GLY A 54 16.33 9.80 3.16
N SER A 55 16.78 9.13 2.13
CA SER A 55 18.04 8.37 2.17
C SER A 55 19.29 9.23 2.06
N ALA A 56 19.18 10.54 1.86
CA ALA A 56 20.30 11.42 1.55
C ALA A 56 20.75 12.31 2.71
N GLY A 57 20.33 12.10 3.93
CA GLY A 57 20.79 12.85 5.09
C GLY A 57 20.50 14.34 5.05
N GLU A 58 20.98 15.07 6.04
CA GLU A 58 20.73 16.49 6.23
C GLU A 58 21.32 17.39 5.12
N ASP A 59 22.17 16.84 4.28
CA ASP A 59 22.91 17.60 3.28
C ASP A 59 22.21 17.71 1.91
N ASN A 60 21.00 17.16 1.77
CA ASN A 60 20.29 17.20 0.49
C ASN A 60 18.90 17.83 0.63
N PRO A 61 18.81 19.17 0.55
CA PRO A 61 17.56 19.90 0.80
C PRO A 61 16.47 19.71 -0.28
N GLY A 62 16.70 18.88 -1.29
CA GLY A 62 15.73 18.59 -2.34
C GLY A 62 14.94 17.31 -2.15
N GLU A 63 15.16 16.53 -1.08
CA GLU A 63 14.43 15.29 -0.85
C GLU A 63 13.09 15.51 -0.16
N ILE A 64 12.09 14.82 -0.68
CA ILE A 64 10.75 14.86 -0.11
C ILE A 64 10.73 14.05 1.18
N ARG A 65 10.46 14.76 2.25
CA ARG A 65 10.16 14.15 3.54
C ARG A 65 8.74 13.64 3.49
N PHE A 66 8.58 12.35 3.70
CA PHE A 66 7.27 11.76 3.83
C PHE A 66 6.81 11.87 5.27
N ASP A 67 5.58 12.34 5.48
CA ASP A 67 5.01 12.51 6.80
C ASP A 67 3.49 12.36 6.70
N THR A 68 2.95 11.31 7.27
CA THR A 68 1.51 11.09 7.31
C THR A 68 1.09 10.42 8.61
N THR A 69 -0.12 10.69 9.05
CA THR A 69 -0.68 10.18 10.30
C THR A 69 -2.05 9.57 10.04
N GLY A 70 -2.34 8.47 10.72
CA GLY A 70 -3.65 7.82 10.70
C GLY A 70 -4.00 7.26 12.06
N ILE A 71 -5.22 6.78 12.19
CA ILE A 71 -5.74 6.21 13.43
C ILE A 71 -6.25 4.81 13.14
N THR A 72 -5.90 3.84 13.98
CA THR A 72 -6.34 2.45 13.81
C THR A 72 -7.85 2.32 13.96
N ASN A 73 -8.42 1.44 13.14
CA ASN A 73 -9.84 1.11 13.17
C ASN A 73 -10.17 0.14 14.31
N GLY A 74 -11.42 -0.35 14.36
CA GLY A 74 -11.87 -1.30 15.37
C GLY A 74 -11.11 -2.62 15.43
N THR A 75 -10.34 -2.96 14.40
CA THR A 75 -9.49 -4.17 14.35
C THR A 75 -8.01 -3.85 14.57
N GLY A 76 -7.68 -2.65 15.04
CA GLY A 76 -6.30 -2.25 15.32
C GLY A 76 -5.43 -2.02 14.09
N LYS A 77 -6.04 -1.76 12.94
CA LYS A 77 -5.34 -1.58 11.67
C LYS A 77 -5.56 -0.20 11.09
N VAL A 78 -4.52 0.33 10.45
CA VAL A 78 -4.61 1.53 9.64
C VAL A 78 -3.83 1.33 8.35
N SER A 79 -4.41 1.74 7.22
CA SER A 79 -3.79 1.60 5.91
C SER A 79 -3.54 2.96 5.29
N PHE A 80 -2.42 3.07 4.59
CA PHE A 80 -1.99 4.28 3.89
C PHE A 80 -1.80 3.95 2.42
N ASN A 81 -2.38 4.74 1.53
CA ASN A 81 -2.26 4.55 0.09
C ASN A 81 -1.16 5.43 -0.48
N PHE A 82 -0.13 4.80 -1.04
CA PHE A 82 1.04 5.46 -1.63
C PHE A 82 1.00 5.50 -3.15
N SER A 83 -0.10 5.11 -3.78
CA SER A 83 -0.19 5.01 -5.24
C SER A 83 0.14 6.32 -5.94
N GLU A 84 -0.36 7.45 -5.42
CA GLU A 84 -0.05 8.78 -5.96
C GLU A 84 1.41 9.17 -5.80
N PHE A 85 2.04 8.78 -4.70
CA PHE A 85 3.46 9.03 -4.45
C PHE A 85 4.34 8.37 -5.53
N TYR A 86 4.05 7.12 -5.87
CA TYR A 86 4.82 6.38 -6.87
C TYR A 86 4.54 6.82 -8.32
N LYS A 87 3.37 7.36 -8.60
CA LYS A 87 3.09 7.93 -9.93
C LYS A 87 3.96 9.14 -10.27
N GLN A 88 4.34 9.90 -9.26
CA GLN A 88 5.15 11.11 -9.42
C GLN A 88 6.65 10.83 -9.33
N ARG A 89 7.06 9.63 -9.00
CA ARG A 89 8.44 9.25 -8.73
C ARG A 89 8.79 7.95 -9.40
N GLN A 90 10.08 7.65 -9.42
CA GLN A 90 10.58 6.42 -10.01
C GLN A 90 10.17 5.20 -9.18
N ALA A 91 9.95 4.08 -9.88
CA ALA A 91 9.67 2.78 -9.30
C ALA A 91 10.71 2.35 -8.26
N GLY A 92 10.30 1.56 -7.30
CA GLY A 92 11.18 1.00 -6.30
C GLY A 92 10.49 0.77 -4.97
N PHE A 93 11.21 1.03 -3.91
CA PHE A 93 10.71 0.93 -2.56
C PHE A 93 11.17 2.12 -1.71
N VAL A 94 10.45 2.35 -0.63
CA VAL A 94 10.83 3.33 0.39
C VAL A 94 10.74 2.66 1.75
N VAL A 95 11.67 3.00 2.64
CA VAL A 95 11.65 2.56 4.05
C VAL A 95 11.21 3.75 4.89
N LEU A 96 10.16 3.56 5.66
CA LEU A 96 9.58 4.58 6.52
C LEU A 96 9.67 4.15 7.98
N ASP A 97 9.87 5.13 8.86
CA ASP A 97 9.76 4.93 10.29
C ASP A 97 8.29 4.95 10.71
N ILE A 98 7.97 4.16 11.72
CA ILE A 98 6.64 4.10 12.32
C ILE A 98 6.75 4.52 13.77
N ALA A 99 5.93 5.47 14.18
CA ALA A 99 5.70 5.79 15.59
C ALA A 99 4.21 5.58 15.88
N ALA A 100 3.91 4.78 16.89
CA ALA A 100 2.53 4.51 17.29
C ALA A 100 2.32 4.85 18.74
N GLU A 101 1.17 5.41 19.08
CA GLU A 101 0.84 5.75 20.45
C GLU A 101 -0.65 5.63 20.75
N LYS A 102 -0.97 5.29 21.97
CA LYS A 102 -2.31 5.40 22.54
C LYS A 102 -2.23 5.66 24.03
N GLY A 103 -2.69 6.83 24.46
CA GLY A 103 -2.53 7.26 25.86
C GLY A 103 -1.06 7.36 26.23
N LEU A 104 -0.66 6.60 27.25
CA LEU A 104 0.74 6.53 27.70
C LEU A 104 1.54 5.40 27.05
N LEU A 105 0.90 4.59 26.20
CA LEU A 105 1.56 3.50 25.50
C LEU A 105 2.13 3.98 24.18
N SER A 106 3.30 3.50 23.84
CA SER A 106 3.97 3.85 22.57
C SER A 106 4.80 2.69 22.02
N GLY A 107 5.06 2.73 20.73
CA GLY A 107 5.92 1.77 20.06
C GLY A 107 6.49 2.34 18.78
N GLU A 108 7.55 1.77 18.30
CA GLU A 108 8.26 2.20 17.10
C GLU A 108 8.61 1.00 16.23
N GLY A 109 8.80 1.27 14.95
CA GLY A 109 9.23 0.28 13.99
C GLY A 109 9.56 0.90 12.65
N ILE A 110 9.73 0.04 11.66
CA ILE A 110 9.97 0.46 10.27
C ILE A 110 9.10 -0.37 9.34
N ILE A 111 8.73 0.19 8.20
CA ILE A 111 8.03 -0.53 7.15
C ILE A 111 8.68 -0.25 5.80
N LYS A 112 8.88 -1.31 5.01
CA LYS A 112 9.32 -1.21 3.63
C LYS A 112 8.10 -1.21 2.73
N VAL A 113 7.89 -0.13 2.01
CA VAL A 113 6.77 0.03 1.07
C VAL A 113 7.29 -0.19 -0.34
N GLU A 114 6.82 -1.24 -1.00
CA GLU A 114 7.16 -1.55 -2.39
C GLU A 114 6.02 -1.18 -3.32
N GLU A 115 6.37 -0.63 -4.49
CA GLU A 115 5.39 -0.28 -5.52
C GLU A 115 4.50 -1.47 -5.90
N GLU A 116 3.21 -1.22 -6.06
CA GLU A 116 2.20 -2.19 -6.45
C GLU A 116 2.06 -3.40 -5.52
N THR A 117 2.40 -3.22 -4.24
CA THR A 117 2.22 -4.25 -3.22
C THR A 117 1.50 -3.72 -1.99
N THR A 118 1.00 -4.63 -1.17
CA THR A 118 0.52 -4.33 0.17
C THR A 118 1.58 -4.81 1.18
N SER A 119 2.16 -3.86 1.89
CA SER A 119 3.15 -4.13 2.94
C SER A 119 2.48 -4.04 4.30
N GLU A 120 2.80 -4.95 5.22
CA GLU A 120 2.25 -4.95 6.57
C GLU A 120 3.37 -4.95 7.61
N GLU A 121 3.14 -4.24 8.70
CA GLU A 121 4.02 -4.25 9.88
C GLU A 121 3.19 -4.24 11.16
N VAL A 122 3.61 -5.03 12.13
CA VAL A 122 2.98 -5.10 13.46
C VAL A 122 3.84 -4.32 14.44
N ILE A 123 3.22 -3.38 15.15
CA ILE A 123 3.88 -2.59 16.19
C ILE A 123 3.25 -2.92 17.53
N VAL A 124 4.07 -3.26 18.49
CA VAL A 124 3.65 -3.50 19.88
C VAL A 124 3.85 -2.21 20.68
N ILE A 125 2.78 -1.71 21.26
CA ILE A 125 2.83 -0.53 22.15
C ILE A 125 2.88 -0.98 23.61
N GLN A 126 3.71 -0.31 24.37
CA GLN A 126 3.95 -0.64 25.78
C GLN A 126 4.27 0.58 26.64
#